data_a1b2a609416a574c1b3836be77aded32
#
_entry.id   a1b2a609416a574c1b3836be77aded32
#
_cell.length_a   1.000
_cell.length_b   1.000
_cell.length_c   1.000
_cell.angle_alpha   90.00
_cell.angle_beta   90.00
_cell.angle_gamma   90.00
#
_symmetry.space_group_name_H-M   'P 1'
#
loop_
_entity.id
_entity.type
_entity.pdbx_description
1 polymer ?
#
loop_
_entity_poly.entity_id
_entity_poly.type
_entity_poly.pdbx_seq_one_letter_code
_entity_poly.pdbx_strand_id
1 'polypeptide(L)'
;MKLVNGKRSQLLEYLMIIAGTGLMALAINSVFDASGMVTGGFSGIAIIIKAGSQGIIDGGIPLWVTNMGLNIPLFLIGWKINGFSFVKKALIGEIALSTWLAIEPVWNLAGNDLLLAALYGGVIQGVGIGLVFLGGGTTGGTDMMAAIIQKYLQQYSIAQIMHCLLYTSDA
;
A
#
# COMPACT_ATOMS: atom_id res chain seq x y z
N MET A 1 5.06 -17.76 -11.20
CA MET A 1 3.62 -17.93 -11.40
C MET A 1 3.27 -17.52 -12.83
N LYS A 2 3.35 -18.49 -13.79
CA LYS A 2 3.12 -18.28 -15.24
C LYS A 2 1.70 -18.77 -15.60
N LEU A 3 0.66 -18.20 -15.04
CA LEU A 3 -0.69 -18.70 -15.27
C LEU A 3 -1.68 -17.63 -15.75
N VAL A 4 -1.27 -16.66 -16.54
CA VAL A 4 -2.21 -15.97 -17.45
C VAL A 4 -1.39 -15.37 -18.60
N ASN A 5 -1.06 -16.19 -19.58
CA ASN A 5 -0.46 -15.75 -20.84
C ASN A 5 -1.58 -15.46 -21.86
N GLY A 6 -2.38 -14.45 -21.62
CA GLY A 6 -3.09 -13.70 -22.64
C GLY A 6 -2.54 -12.29 -22.61
N LYS A 7 -2.27 -11.67 -23.75
CA LYS A 7 -1.90 -10.25 -23.84
C LYS A 7 -2.96 -9.40 -23.11
N ARG A 8 -2.82 -9.23 -21.79
CA ARG A 8 -3.63 -8.25 -21.07
C ARG A 8 -3.30 -6.90 -21.69
N SER A 9 -4.33 -6.18 -22.10
CA SER A 9 -4.17 -4.81 -22.56
C SER A 9 -3.48 -4.02 -21.45
N GLN A 10 -2.43 -3.27 -21.76
CA GLN A 10 -1.75 -2.39 -20.80
C GLN A 10 -2.74 -1.50 -20.05
N LEU A 11 -3.83 -1.12 -20.73
CA LEU A 11 -4.93 -0.37 -20.14
C LEU A 11 -5.58 -1.11 -18.96
N LEU A 12 -5.81 -2.42 -19.10
CA LEU A 12 -6.41 -3.23 -18.03
C LEU A 12 -5.48 -3.32 -16.81
N GLU A 13 -4.16 -3.45 -17.03
CA GLU A 13 -3.17 -3.46 -15.94
C GLU A 13 -3.20 -2.14 -15.14
N TYR A 14 -3.22 -1.00 -15.82
CA TYR A 14 -3.32 0.31 -15.16
C TYR A 14 -4.66 0.51 -14.47
N LEU A 15 -5.77 0.08 -15.06
CA LEU A 15 -7.09 0.14 -14.41
C LEU A 15 -7.14 -0.69 -13.13
N MET A 16 -6.52 -1.88 -13.13
CA MET A 16 -6.43 -2.71 -11.92
C MET A 16 -5.58 -2.05 -10.83
N ILE A 17 -4.48 -1.39 -11.21
CA ILE A 17 -3.65 -0.64 -10.26
C ILE A 17 -4.45 0.52 -9.65
N ILE A 18 -5.13 1.33 -10.46
CA ILE A 18 -5.90 2.49 -10.00
C ILE A 18 -7.08 2.05 -9.12
N ALA A 19 -7.83 1.03 -9.53
CA ALA A 19 -8.96 0.51 -8.74
C ALA A 19 -8.47 -0.13 -7.42
N GLY A 20 -7.38 -0.88 -7.48
CA GLY A 20 -6.80 -1.52 -6.29
C GLY A 20 -6.29 -0.50 -5.27
N THR A 21 -5.62 0.56 -5.75
CA THR A 21 -5.14 1.66 -4.87
C THR A 21 -6.30 2.45 -4.26
N GLY A 22 -7.43 2.62 -4.97
CA GLY A 22 -8.64 3.21 -4.41
C GLY A 22 -9.20 2.39 -3.25
N LEU A 23 -9.33 1.07 -3.43
CA LEU A 23 -9.76 0.19 -2.33
C LEU A 23 -8.79 0.24 -1.14
N MET A 24 -7.47 0.31 -1.39
CA MET A 24 -6.48 0.45 -0.33
C MET A 24 -6.64 1.77 0.43
N ALA A 25 -6.82 2.88 -0.28
CA ALA A 25 -7.01 4.20 0.33
C ALA A 25 -8.29 4.24 1.18
N LEU A 26 -9.38 3.64 0.68
CA LEU A 26 -10.64 3.52 1.43
C LEU A 26 -10.44 2.73 2.74
N ALA A 27 -9.71 1.62 2.71
CA ALA A 27 -9.40 0.87 3.92
C ALA A 27 -8.55 1.71 4.90
N ILE A 28 -7.54 2.41 4.40
CA ILE A 28 -6.63 3.21 5.24
C ILE A 28 -7.36 4.39 5.87
N ASN A 29 -8.04 5.23 5.06
CA ASN A 29 -8.69 6.44 5.56
C ASN A 29 -9.95 6.14 6.39
N SER A 30 -10.83 5.25 5.89
CA SER A 30 -12.18 5.09 6.44
C SER A 30 -12.32 3.96 7.45
N VAL A 31 -11.32 3.09 7.54
CA VAL A 31 -11.35 1.99 8.50
C VAL A 31 -10.22 2.13 9.50
N PHE A 32 -8.98 2.13 9.07
CA PHE A 32 -7.83 2.08 9.98
C PHE A 32 -7.56 3.42 10.66
N ASP A 33 -7.39 4.50 9.91
CA ASP A 33 -7.15 5.85 10.48
C ASP A 33 -8.35 6.31 11.31
N ALA A 34 -9.57 6.09 10.84
CA ALA A 34 -10.80 6.47 11.55
C ALA A 34 -10.99 5.71 12.87
N SER A 35 -10.53 4.46 12.96
CA SER A 35 -10.60 3.64 14.18
C SER A 35 -9.38 3.82 15.08
N GLY A 36 -8.41 4.68 14.72
CA GLY A 36 -7.14 4.83 15.42
C GLY A 36 -6.25 3.57 15.35
N MET A 37 -6.53 2.68 14.41
CA MET A 37 -5.83 1.42 14.26
C MET A 37 -4.57 1.63 13.42
N VAL A 38 -3.42 1.26 13.95
CA VAL A 38 -2.16 1.33 13.22
C VAL A 38 -1.98 0.03 12.45
N THR A 39 -1.92 0.13 11.11
CA THR A 39 -1.56 -1.00 10.25
C THR A 39 -0.04 -1.16 10.20
N GLY A 40 0.44 -2.37 9.96
CA GLY A 40 1.86 -2.61 9.74
C GLY A 40 2.38 -1.92 8.46
N GLY A 41 3.70 -1.85 8.35
CA GLY A 41 4.37 -1.30 7.17
C GLY A 41 4.38 0.23 7.08
N PHE A 42 4.57 0.76 5.89
CA PHE A 42 4.72 2.21 5.67
C PHE A 42 3.44 2.99 5.92
N SER A 43 2.28 2.41 5.61
CA SER A 43 0.98 3.02 5.94
C SER A 43 0.78 3.17 7.45
N GLY A 44 1.22 2.18 8.23
CA GLY A 44 1.21 2.25 9.69
C GLY A 44 2.11 3.37 10.22
N ILE A 45 3.32 3.49 9.68
CA ILE A 45 4.23 4.60 10.03
C ILE A 45 3.58 5.95 9.69
N ALA A 46 2.90 6.06 8.55
CA ALA A 46 2.20 7.29 8.17
C ALA A 46 1.07 7.66 9.14
N ILE A 47 0.31 6.68 9.63
CA ILE A 47 -0.73 6.88 10.65
C ILE A 47 -0.11 7.36 11.97
N ILE A 48 0.99 6.74 12.42
CA ILE A 48 1.71 7.16 13.65
C ILE A 48 2.23 8.59 13.53
N ILE A 49 2.84 8.95 12.39
CA ILE A 49 3.35 10.30 12.15
C ILE A 49 2.21 11.31 12.14
N LYS A 50 1.07 10.98 11.50
CA LYS A 50 -0.13 11.82 11.53
C LYS A 50 -0.61 12.04 12.97
N ALA A 51 -0.78 10.98 13.75
CA ALA A 51 -1.22 11.07 15.14
C ALA A 51 -0.24 11.87 16.00
N GLY A 52 1.07 11.64 15.89
CA GLY A 52 2.10 12.37 16.65
C GLY A 52 2.24 13.84 16.26
N SER A 53 1.85 14.21 15.04
CA SER A 53 1.94 15.60 14.54
C SER A 53 0.70 16.44 14.83
N GLN A 54 -0.39 15.86 15.32
CA GLN A 54 -1.65 16.58 15.65
C GLN A 54 -1.47 17.69 16.69
N GLY A 55 -0.41 17.62 17.53
CA GLY A 55 -0.08 18.67 18.50
C GLY A 55 0.67 19.88 17.91
N ILE A 56 1.15 19.78 16.67
CA ILE A 56 1.97 20.81 16.00
C ILE A 56 1.23 21.40 14.80
N ILE A 57 0.46 20.57 14.09
CA ILE A 57 -0.29 20.91 12.88
C ILE A 57 -1.74 20.49 13.09
N ASP A 58 -2.69 21.39 12.86
CA ASP A 58 -4.11 21.08 12.93
C ASP A 58 -4.45 19.94 11.95
N GLY A 59 -4.92 18.81 12.51
CA GLY A 59 -5.21 17.60 11.73
C GLY A 59 -4.01 16.68 11.46
N GLY A 60 -2.81 17.02 11.91
CA GLY A 60 -1.58 16.25 11.69
C GLY A 60 -1.05 16.32 10.24
N ILE A 61 0.11 15.70 10.01
CA ILE A 61 0.68 15.59 8.67
C ILE A 61 -0.20 14.65 7.82
N PRO A 62 -0.67 15.07 6.63
CA PRO A 62 -1.52 14.23 5.79
C PRO A 62 -0.85 12.90 5.43
N LEU A 63 -1.64 11.81 5.45
CA LEU A 63 -1.14 10.45 5.15
C LEU A 63 -0.42 10.35 3.79
N TRP A 64 -0.95 11.04 2.78
CA TRP A 64 -0.37 11.01 1.44
C TRP A 64 1.05 11.62 1.38
N VAL A 65 1.31 12.68 2.17
CA VAL A 65 2.64 13.32 2.24
C VAL A 65 3.66 12.37 2.84
N THR A 66 3.30 11.76 3.97
CA THR A 66 4.19 10.85 4.69
C THR A 66 4.43 9.58 3.87
N ASN A 67 3.38 9.02 3.27
CA ASN A 67 3.49 7.82 2.46
C ASN A 67 4.41 8.06 1.24
N MET A 68 4.20 9.15 0.51
CA MET A 68 5.05 9.52 -0.63
C MET A 68 6.51 9.76 -0.21
N GLY A 69 6.74 10.48 0.89
CA GLY A 69 8.08 10.77 1.40
C GLY A 69 8.86 9.51 1.78
N LEU A 70 8.22 8.57 2.47
CA LEU A 70 8.85 7.30 2.87
C LEU A 70 9.17 6.39 1.68
N ASN A 71 8.44 6.51 0.58
CA ASN A 71 8.64 5.68 -0.59
C ASN A 71 9.77 6.17 -1.52
N ILE A 72 10.21 7.44 -1.44
CA ILE A 72 11.29 7.97 -2.28
C ILE A 72 12.55 7.10 -2.23
N PRO A 73 13.13 6.76 -1.05
CA PRO A 73 14.33 5.92 -1.00
C PRO A 73 14.10 4.52 -1.58
N LEU A 74 12.90 3.97 -1.40
CA LEU A 74 12.56 2.67 -1.96
C LEU A 74 12.53 2.68 -3.50
N PHE A 75 12.00 3.74 -4.10
CA PHE A 75 12.00 3.89 -5.56
C PHE A 75 13.41 3.95 -6.13
N LEU A 76 14.34 4.64 -5.46
CA LEU A 76 15.74 4.70 -5.88
C LEU A 76 16.40 3.31 -5.83
N ILE A 77 16.16 2.56 -4.77
CA ILE A 77 16.68 1.18 -4.61
C ILE A 77 16.03 0.26 -5.64
N GLY A 78 14.71 0.32 -5.80
CA GLY A 78 13.96 -0.50 -6.75
C GLY A 78 14.37 -0.25 -8.19
N TRP A 79 14.69 0.99 -8.54
CA TRP A 79 15.20 1.33 -9.87
C TRP A 79 16.54 0.64 -10.15
N LYS A 80 17.45 0.71 -9.20
CA LYS A 80 18.77 0.08 -9.34
C LYS A 80 18.70 -1.45 -9.44
N ILE A 81 17.75 -2.08 -8.73
CA ILE A 81 17.65 -3.54 -8.63
C ILE A 81 16.74 -4.13 -9.71
N ASN A 82 15.52 -3.64 -9.85
CA ASN A 82 14.49 -4.22 -10.71
C ASN A 82 14.36 -3.53 -12.08
N GLY A 83 15.02 -2.38 -12.25
CA GLY A 83 15.00 -1.61 -13.48
C GLY A 83 13.82 -0.64 -13.60
N PHE A 84 13.89 0.23 -14.62
CA PHE A 84 12.95 1.34 -14.80
C PHE A 84 11.50 0.90 -15.05
N SER A 85 11.30 -0.20 -15.77
CA SER A 85 9.95 -0.69 -16.10
C SER A 85 9.13 -1.08 -14.87
N PHE A 86 9.79 -1.67 -13.86
CA PHE A 86 9.18 -2.01 -12.57
C PHE A 86 8.82 -0.74 -11.78
N VAL A 87 9.76 0.19 -11.66
CA VAL A 87 9.57 1.44 -10.92
C VAL A 87 8.50 2.31 -11.55
N LYS A 88 8.37 2.32 -12.87
CA LYS A 88 7.32 3.06 -13.57
C LYS A 88 5.92 2.65 -13.11
N LYS A 89 5.64 1.34 -13.03
CA LYS A 89 4.34 0.84 -12.54
C LYS A 89 4.14 1.09 -11.05
N ALA A 90 5.21 0.95 -10.27
CA ALA A 90 5.19 1.25 -8.84
C ALA A 90 4.92 2.74 -8.57
N LEU A 91 5.56 3.64 -9.32
CA LEU A 91 5.30 5.09 -9.25
C LEU A 91 3.86 5.45 -9.58
N ILE A 92 3.28 4.82 -10.61
CA ILE A 92 1.87 5.04 -10.96
C ILE A 92 0.95 4.56 -9.83
N GLY A 93 1.25 3.41 -9.23
CA GLY A 93 0.51 2.88 -8.07
C GLY A 93 0.60 3.81 -6.86
N GLU A 94 1.80 4.32 -6.55
CA GLU A 94 2.01 5.25 -5.44
C GLU A 94 1.33 6.60 -5.64
N ILE A 95 1.45 7.18 -6.84
CA ILE A 95 0.77 8.44 -7.17
C ILE A 95 -0.75 8.26 -7.10
N ALA A 96 -1.27 7.15 -7.60
CA ALA A 96 -2.69 6.84 -7.53
C ALA A 96 -3.14 6.66 -6.06
N LEU A 97 -2.41 5.90 -5.25
CA LEU A 97 -2.71 5.72 -3.83
C LEU A 97 -2.69 7.05 -3.08
N SER A 98 -1.62 7.84 -3.24
CA SER A 98 -1.49 9.15 -2.60
C SER A 98 -2.62 10.12 -3.02
N THR A 99 -3.03 10.06 -4.29
CA THR A 99 -4.16 10.86 -4.80
C THR A 99 -5.47 10.44 -4.15
N TRP A 100 -5.75 9.13 -4.06
CA TRP A 100 -6.93 8.62 -3.39
C TRP A 100 -6.94 8.98 -1.90
N LEU A 101 -5.82 8.80 -1.20
CA LEU A 101 -5.68 9.20 0.21
C LEU A 101 -5.94 10.70 0.45
N ALA A 102 -5.66 11.55 -0.56
CA ALA A 102 -5.91 12.98 -0.47
C ALA A 102 -7.36 13.38 -0.77
N ILE A 103 -8.05 12.63 -1.63
CA ILE A 103 -9.39 12.98 -2.15
C ILE A 103 -10.50 12.26 -1.38
N GLU A 104 -10.27 11.00 -0.98
CA GLU A 104 -11.30 10.21 -0.31
C GLU A 104 -11.66 10.79 1.06
N PRO A 105 -12.98 11.01 1.29
CA PRO A 105 -13.44 11.45 2.61
C PRO A 105 -13.20 10.35 3.66
N VAL A 106 -12.90 10.74 4.88
CA VAL A 106 -12.76 9.82 6.00
C VAL A 106 -14.14 9.43 6.50
N TRP A 107 -14.57 8.21 6.22
CA TRP A 107 -15.81 7.63 6.74
C TRP A 107 -15.46 6.65 7.86
N ASN A 108 -16.11 6.77 9.01
CA ASN A 108 -15.90 5.78 10.07
C ASN A 108 -16.79 4.54 9.80
N LEU A 109 -16.33 3.66 8.89
CA LEU A 109 -17.08 2.47 8.46
C LEU A 109 -17.16 1.36 9.52
N ALA A 110 -16.20 1.32 10.44
CA ALA A 110 -16.14 0.30 11.49
C ALA A 110 -16.64 0.80 12.84
N GLY A 111 -17.02 2.08 12.96
CA GLY A 111 -17.36 2.68 14.25
C GLY A 111 -16.16 2.61 15.19
N ASN A 112 -16.41 2.27 16.47
CA ASN A 112 -15.38 2.10 17.48
C ASN A 112 -15.03 0.61 17.74
N ASP A 113 -15.48 -0.30 16.88
CA ASP A 113 -15.21 -1.72 17.03
C ASP A 113 -13.93 -2.12 16.27
N LEU A 114 -12.86 -2.35 17.02
CA LEU A 114 -11.56 -2.73 16.49
C LEU A 114 -11.58 -4.08 15.75
N LEU A 115 -12.41 -5.02 16.19
CA LEU A 115 -12.53 -6.31 15.52
C LEU A 115 -13.18 -6.15 14.15
N LEU A 116 -14.22 -5.34 14.07
CA LEU A 116 -14.92 -5.00 12.85
C LEU A 116 -14.00 -4.23 11.89
N ALA A 117 -13.21 -3.29 12.42
CA ALA A 117 -12.19 -2.56 11.67
C ALA A 117 -11.12 -3.50 11.09
N ALA A 118 -10.60 -4.43 11.88
CA ALA A 118 -9.62 -5.41 11.42
C ALA A 118 -10.17 -6.29 10.31
N LEU A 119 -11.41 -6.76 10.45
CA LEU A 119 -12.05 -7.66 9.51
C LEU A 119 -12.38 -6.97 8.17
N TYR A 120 -13.09 -5.86 8.22
CA TYR A 120 -13.46 -5.11 7.01
C TYR A 120 -12.25 -4.46 6.34
N GLY A 121 -11.39 -3.81 7.13
CA GLY A 121 -10.18 -3.21 6.63
C GLY A 121 -9.24 -4.24 6.00
N GLY A 122 -9.05 -5.38 6.65
CA GLY A 122 -8.22 -6.47 6.14
C GLY A 122 -8.73 -7.05 4.82
N VAL A 123 -10.05 -7.27 4.69
CA VAL A 123 -10.65 -7.76 3.44
C VAL A 123 -10.51 -6.74 2.31
N ILE A 124 -10.88 -5.48 2.55
CA ILE A 124 -10.81 -4.41 1.55
C ILE A 124 -9.37 -4.18 1.12
N GLN A 125 -8.45 -4.06 2.09
CA GLN A 125 -7.01 -3.90 1.85
C GLN A 125 -6.43 -5.07 1.05
N GLY A 126 -6.78 -6.31 1.44
CA GLY A 126 -6.31 -7.52 0.78
C GLY A 126 -6.76 -7.61 -0.69
N VAL A 127 -8.02 -7.28 -0.98
CA VAL A 127 -8.53 -7.20 -2.36
C VAL A 127 -7.81 -6.10 -3.12
N GLY A 128 -7.62 -4.92 -2.52
CA GLY A 128 -6.89 -3.80 -3.14
C GLY A 128 -5.46 -4.18 -3.53
N ILE A 129 -4.68 -4.74 -2.60
CA ILE A 129 -3.30 -5.22 -2.85
C ILE A 129 -3.30 -6.30 -3.93
N GLY A 130 -4.25 -7.25 -3.88
CA GLY A 130 -4.39 -8.31 -4.88
C GLY A 130 -4.59 -7.76 -6.29
N LEU A 131 -5.44 -6.75 -6.46
CA LEU A 131 -5.65 -6.08 -7.75
C LEU A 131 -4.40 -5.37 -8.25
N VAL A 132 -3.67 -4.66 -7.38
CA VAL A 132 -2.42 -3.98 -7.73
C VAL A 132 -1.37 -4.99 -8.23
N PHE A 133 -1.20 -6.11 -7.53
CA PHE A 133 -0.28 -7.17 -7.96
C PHE A 133 -0.72 -7.85 -9.26
N LEU A 134 -2.02 -8.05 -9.47
CA LEU A 134 -2.55 -8.57 -10.72
C LEU A 134 -2.29 -7.61 -11.90
N GLY A 135 -2.26 -6.31 -11.66
CA GLY A 135 -1.83 -5.28 -12.61
C GLY A 135 -0.31 -5.26 -12.84
N GLY A 136 0.46 -6.03 -12.07
CA GLY A 136 1.93 -6.07 -12.13
C GLY A 136 2.58 -4.81 -11.56
N GLY A 137 1.86 -4.08 -10.70
CA GLY A 137 2.34 -2.92 -9.97
C GLY A 137 2.61 -3.21 -8.50
N THR A 138 3.07 -2.21 -7.78
CA THR A 138 3.16 -2.12 -6.32
C THR A 138 2.79 -0.70 -5.92
N THR A 139 2.50 -0.46 -4.65
CA THR A 139 2.15 0.87 -4.13
C THR A 139 3.30 1.53 -3.38
N GLY A 140 4.53 1.04 -3.58
CA GLY A 140 5.64 1.43 -2.70
C GLY A 140 5.55 0.65 -1.36
N GLY A 141 6.19 1.13 -0.30
CA GLY A 141 6.09 0.50 1.00
C GLY A 141 6.62 -0.94 1.09
N THR A 142 6.03 -1.72 1.99
CA THR A 142 6.44 -3.11 2.26
C THR A 142 6.19 -4.07 1.09
N ASP A 143 5.19 -3.81 0.26
CA ASP A 143 4.91 -4.59 -0.94
C ASP A 143 6.01 -4.41 -2.01
N MET A 144 6.54 -3.21 -2.15
CA MET A 144 7.70 -2.96 -3.01
C MET A 144 8.97 -3.59 -2.43
N MET A 145 9.19 -3.53 -1.11
CA MET A 145 10.29 -4.24 -0.46
C MET A 145 10.20 -5.74 -0.72
N ALA A 146 9.02 -6.33 -0.55
CA ALA A 146 8.79 -7.74 -0.82
C ALA A 146 9.10 -8.12 -2.27
N ALA A 147 8.70 -7.27 -3.23
CA ALA A 147 8.97 -7.49 -4.65
C ALA A 147 10.48 -7.36 -4.99
N ILE A 148 11.20 -6.47 -4.31
CA ILE A 148 12.66 -6.36 -4.45
C ILE A 148 13.35 -7.60 -3.88
N ILE A 149 12.96 -8.05 -2.68
CA ILE A 149 13.52 -9.23 -2.02
C ILE A 149 13.22 -10.49 -2.81
N GLN A 150 12.03 -10.61 -3.39
CA GLN A 150 11.64 -11.76 -4.23
C GLN A 150 12.59 -11.96 -5.41
N LYS A 151 13.20 -10.90 -5.93
CA LYS A 151 14.18 -11.04 -7.01
C LYS A 151 15.40 -11.87 -6.61
N TYR A 152 15.78 -11.81 -5.33
CA TYR A 152 16.88 -12.59 -4.76
C TYR A 152 16.41 -13.95 -4.24
N LEU A 153 15.19 -14.01 -3.71
CA LEU A 153 14.57 -15.20 -3.13
C LEU A 153 13.42 -15.72 -4.02
N GLN A 154 13.74 -16.12 -5.24
CA GLN A 154 12.75 -16.54 -6.25
C GLN A 154 11.91 -17.77 -5.86
N GLN A 155 12.35 -18.54 -4.87
CA GLN A 155 11.62 -19.71 -4.36
C GLN A 155 10.41 -19.34 -3.48
N TYR A 156 10.32 -18.09 -2.99
CA TYR A 156 9.23 -17.61 -2.15
C TYR A 156 8.28 -16.70 -2.94
N SER A 157 6.99 -16.77 -2.62
CA SER A 157 6.00 -15.84 -3.19
C SER A 157 6.11 -14.45 -2.52
N ILE A 158 5.69 -13.40 -3.23
CA ILE A 158 5.62 -12.03 -2.67
C ILE A 158 4.81 -12.03 -1.37
N ALA A 159 3.69 -12.76 -1.33
CA ALA A 159 2.83 -12.84 -0.15
C ALA A 159 3.56 -13.45 1.07
N GLN A 160 4.36 -14.49 0.87
CA GLN A 160 5.14 -15.08 1.96
C GLN A 160 6.21 -14.12 2.49
N ILE A 161 6.88 -13.39 1.60
CA ILE A 161 7.88 -12.39 1.97
C ILE A 161 7.22 -11.22 2.71
N MET A 162 6.06 -10.75 2.23
CA MET A 162 5.28 -9.71 2.92
C MET A 162 4.87 -10.14 4.33
N HIS A 163 4.38 -11.36 4.49
CA HIS A 163 4.05 -11.88 5.82
C HIS A 163 5.28 -11.85 6.75
N CYS A 164 6.43 -12.31 6.27
CA CYS A 164 7.67 -12.27 7.06
C CYS A 164 8.06 -10.82 7.45
N LEU A 165 7.98 -9.88 6.50
CA LEU A 165 8.29 -8.47 6.76
C LEU A 165 7.34 -7.83 7.78
N LEU A 166 6.04 -8.10 7.68
CA LEU A 166 5.05 -7.59 8.63
C LEU A 166 5.30 -8.13 10.05
N TYR A 167 5.53 -9.43 10.21
CA TYR A 167 5.85 -10.00 11.51
C TYR A 167 7.15 -9.46 12.11
N THR A 168 8.12 -9.10 11.27
CA THR A 168 9.40 -8.54 11.76
C THR A 168 9.25 -7.07 12.15
N SER A 169 8.30 -6.34 11.55
CA SER A 169 8.06 -4.94 11.88
C SER A 169 7.25 -4.76 13.18
N ASP A 170 6.50 -5.79 13.60
CA ASP A 170 5.66 -5.76 14.79
C ASP A 170 6.39 -6.33 16.05
N ALA A 171 7.60 -6.85 15.89
CA ALA A 171 8.42 -7.40 16.97
C ALA A 171 9.38 -6.34 17.52
#